data_e6525cd68c70912a723c406d3cf9c00f
#
_entry.id   e6525cd68c70912a723c406d3cf9c00f
#
_cell.length_a   1.000
_cell.length_b   1.000
_cell.length_c   1.000
_cell.angle_alpha   90.00
_cell.angle_beta   90.00
_cell.angle_gamma   90.00
#
_symmetry.space_group_name_H-M   'P 1'
#
loop_
_entity.id
_entity.type
_entity.pdbx_description
1 polymer ?
#
loop_
_entity_poly.entity_id
_entity_poly.type
_entity_poly.pdbx_seq_one_letter_code
_entity_poly.pdbx_strand_id
1 'polypeptide(L)'
;DDWEYETVSRGKDSLQGLCLNFLGGTAPDWIQSMIPPEALGGGFTSRIIFIVEEVKRKIVPEHTITKNEYELQQKLSNDLDRIALLAGEVTFTDEAKSLYVNWYIEQDTRMANKDMPVSDARFAGYCERRATHLRKLMLICSASRGDDLTIRTEDFVKARDLLVSAEQNMHKTFGGLGRARNSEMINAVQESIKTMGTTTREATMRKFHLDIDLDAFLKIEETLERHMKVIKVRHVPSVGQVVYEWVG
;
A
#
# COMPACT_ATOMS: atom_id res chain seq x y z
N ASP A 1 -14.31 15.56 -11.99
CA ASP A 1 -14.33 14.48 -12.98
C ASP A 1 -15.75 13.96 -13.12
N ASP A 2 -16.18 13.68 -14.36
CA ASP A 2 -17.49 13.12 -14.65
C ASP A 2 -17.34 11.62 -14.93
N TRP A 3 -18.28 10.83 -14.48
CA TRP A 3 -18.28 9.38 -14.66
C TRP A 3 -19.64 8.93 -15.18
N GLU A 4 -19.64 8.10 -16.20
CA GLU A 4 -20.83 7.52 -16.80
C GLU A 4 -20.72 6.01 -16.80
N TYR A 5 -21.81 5.35 -16.43
CA TYR A 5 -21.94 3.90 -16.46
C TYR A 5 -23.28 3.51 -17.06
N GLU A 6 -23.26 2.64 -18.04
CA GLU A 6 -24.46 2.15 -18.72
C GLU A 6 -24.54 0.61 -18.63
N THR A 7 -25.69 0.14 -18.23
CA THR A 7 -26.00 -1.30 -18.24
C THR A 7 -27.29 -1.55 -19.01
N VAL A 8 -27.36 -2.69 -19.68
CA VAL A 8 -28.53 -3.13 -20.47
C VAL A 8 -29.81 -3.18 -19.60
N SER A 9 -29.68 -3.48 -18.30
CA SER A 9 -30.81 -3.66 -17.38
C SER A 9 -31.20 -2.43 -16.57
N ARG A 10 -30.29 -1.45 -16.36
CA ARG A 10 -30.52 -0.29 -15.46
C ARG A 10 -30.45 1.06 -16.17
N GLY A 11 -30.07 1.09 -17.46
CA GLY A 11 -29.89 2.33 -18.18
C GLY A 11 -28.56 3.01 -17.86
N LYS A 12 -28.50 4.34 -18.06
CA LYS A 12 -27.29 5.17 -17.92
C LYS A 12 -27.31 5.93 -16.60
N ASP A 13 -26.29 5.72 -15.79
CA ASP A 13 -26.00 6.51 -14.60
C ASP A 13 -24.87 7.51 -14.92
N SER A 14 -25.06 8.79 -14.59
CA SER A 14 -24.07 9.86 -14.79
C SER A 14 -23.81 10.55 -13.47
N LEU A 15 -22.53 10.61 -13.10
CA LEU A 15 -22.03 11.31 -11.92
C LEU A 15 -21.16 12.48 -12.39
N GLN A 16 -21.50 13.69 -12.01
CA GLN A 16 -20.78 14.90 -12.39
C GLN A 16 -20.05 15.51 -11.19
N GLY A 17 -18.87 16.09 -11.44
CA GLY A 17 -18.07 16.75 -10.40
C GLY A 17 -17.61 15.81 -9.29
N LEU A 18 -17.35 14.55 -9.61
CA LEU A 18 -17.02 13.51 -8.61
C LEU A 18 -15.74 13.81 -7.86
N CYS A 19 -15.81 13.88 -6.53
CA CYS A 19 -14.69 13.94 -5.62
C CYS A 19 -14.83 12.86 -4.52
N LEU A 20 -14.25 11.69 -4.76
CA LEU A 20 -14.32 10.57 -3.83
C LEU A 20 -13.25 10.71 -2.75
N ASN A 21 -13.67 10.74 -1.48
CA ASN A 21 -12.81 10.62 -0.32
C ASN A 21 -13.06 9.27 0.34
N PHE A 22 -11.98 8.56 0.66
CA PHE A 22 -12.04 7.22 1.24
C PHE A 22 -11.22 7.15 2.52
N LEU A 23 -11.83 6.70 3.61
CA LEU A 23 -11.20 6.34 4.86
C LEU A 23 -11.59 4.91 5.20
N GLY A 24 -10.62 4.04 5.41
CA GLY A 24 -10.86 2.64 5.73
C GLY A 24 -9.84 2.09 6.70
N GLY A 25 -10.20 1.03 7.41
CA GLY A 25 -9.30 0.28 8.27
C GLY A 25 -9.43 -1.21 7.99
N THR A 26 -8.29 -1.91 7.95
CA THR A 26 -8.24 -3.35 7.71
C THR A 26 -6.97 -3.96 8.30
N ALA A 27 -6.93 -5.27 8.42
CA ALA A 27 -5.69 -5.98 8.74
C ALA A 27 -4.76 -6.01 7.51
N PRO A 28 -3.42 -5.95 7.71
CA PRO A 28 -2.45 -6.01 6.60
C PRO A 28 -2.63 -7.23 5.69
N ASP A 29 -2.89 -8.40 6.26
CA ASP A 29 -3.11 -9.65 5.52
C ASP A 29 -4.28 -9.56 4.53
N TRP A 30 -5.33 -8.82 4.90
CA TRP A 30 -6.47 -8.58 4.02
C TRP A 30 -6.10 -7.72 2.81
N ILE A 31 -5.36 -6.63 3.02
CA ILE A 31 -4.87 -5.79 1.90
C ILE A 31 -4.04 -6.65 0.96
N GLN A 32 -3.17 -7.50 1.52
CA GLN A 32 -2.29 -8.36 0.75
C GLN A 32 -3.04 -9.41 -0.08
N SER A 33 -4.17 -9.93 0.41
CA SER A 33 -4.98 -10.92 -0.29
C SER A 33 -5.96 -10.33 -1.30
N MET A 34 -6.40 -9.07 -1.07
CA MET A 34 -7.47 -8.44 -1.84
C MET A 34 -6.98 -7.56 -2.99
N ILE A 35 -5.78 -6.99 -2.87
CA ILE A 35 -5.21 -6.13 -3.93
C ILE A 35 -4.40 -7.00 -4.90
N PRO A 36 -4.83 -7.10 -6.16
CA PRO A 36 -4.07 -7.82 -7.18
C PRO A 36 -2.66 -7.21 -7.32
N PRO A 37 -1.62 -8.02 -7.56
CA PRO A 37 -0.25 -7.53 -7.77
C PRO A 37 -0.16 -6.44 -8.85
N GLU A 38 -0.98 -6.53 -9.89
CA GLU A 38 -1.04 -5.58 -11.01
C GLU A 38 -1.60 -4.21 -10.60
N ALA A 39 -2.39 -4.15 -9.53
CA ALA A 39 -2.91 -2.90 -8.97
C ALA A 39 -1.90 -2.20 -8.04
N LEU A 40 -0.84 -2.93 -7.61
CA LEU A 40 0.24 -2.36 -6.81
C LEU A 40 1.11 -1.48 -7.69
N GLY A 41 1.34 -0.24 -7.24
CA GLY A 41 2.04 0.77 -8.05
C GLY A 41 1.16 1.48 -9.08
N GLY A 42 -0.07 1.00 -9.27
CA GLY A 42 -1.06 1.59 -10.17
C GLY A 42 -1.76 2.84 -9.64
N GLY A 43 -2.71 3.32 -10.42
CA GLY A 43 -3.44 4.56 -10.15
C GLY A 43 -4.20 4.58 -8.83
N PHE A 44 -4.67 3.44 -8.33
CA PHE A 44 -5.41 3.33 -7.07
C PHE A 44 -4.49 3.52 -5.87
N THR A 45 -3.46 2.69 -5.72
CA THR A 45 -2.54 2.72 -4.57
C THR A 45 -1.74 4.01 -4.48
N SER A 46 -1.44 4.64 -5.63
CA SER A 46 -0.76 5.93 -5.67
C SER A 46 -1.56 7.09 -5.07
N ARG A 47 -2.88 6.93 -4.89
CA ARG A 47 -3.79 7.93 -4.32
C ARG A 47 -4.09 7.72 -2.84
N ILE A 48 -3.57 6.64 -2.25
CA ILE A 48 -3.84 6.26 -0.85
C ILE A 48 -2.59 6.47 -0.01
N ILE A 49 -2.76 7.10 1.15
CA ILE A 49 -1.75 7.14 2.21
C ILE A 49 -2.03 5.95 3.13
N PHE A 50 -1.16 4.96 3.11
CA PHE A 50 -1.26 3.80 3.98
C PHE A 50 -0.60 4.10 5.32
N ILE A 51 -1.33 3.94 6.41
CA ILE A 51 -0.83 4.10 7.78
C ILE A 51 -0.79 2.73 8.42
N VAL A 52 0.40 2.28 8.79
CA VAL A 52 0.61 0.97 9.42
C VAL A 52 1.07 1.16 10.85
N GLU A 53 0.29 0.60 11.80
CA GLU A 53 0.61 0.57 13.22
C GLU A 53 0.60 -0.89 13.69
N GLU A 54 1.71 -1.33 14.25
CA GLU A 54 1.89 -2.72 14.72
C GLU A 54 1.59 -2.87 16.21
N VAL A 55 1.68 -1.77 16.96
CA VAL A 55 1.57 -1.80 18.41
C VAL A 55 0.36 -0.99 18.86
N LYS A 56 -0.44 -1.60 19.73
CA LYS A 56 -1.56 -0.93 20.39
C LYS A 56 -1.02 0.12 21.35
N ARG A 57 -1.20 1.41 21.05
CA ARG A 57 -0.68 2.52 21.88
C ARG A 57 -1.42 2.66 23.22
N LYS A 58 -2.69 2.24 23.28
CA LYS A 58 -3.53 2.36 24.47
C LYS A 58 -4.35 1.10 24.65
N ILE A 59 -4.34 0.57 25.88
CA ILE A 59 -5.21 -0.53 26.29
C ILE A 59 -6.41 0.10 26.98
N VAL A 60 -7.60 -0.10 26.42
CA VAL A 60 -8.87 0.38 26.98
C VAL A 60 -9.76 -0.86 27.17
N PRO A 61 -9.76 -1.46 28.37
CA PRO A 61 -10.55 -2.66 28.65
C PRO A 61 -12.05 -2.40 28.55
N GLU A 62 -12.49 -1.24 29.01
CA GLU A 62 -13.89 -0.80 28.96
C GLU A 62 -13.93 0.67 28.55
N HIS A 63 -14.72 0.97 27.53
CA HIS A 63 -14.89 2.32 27.04
C HIS A 63 -16.12 2.96 27.69
N THR A 64 -15.89 3.87 28.63
CA THR A 64 -16.94 4.74 29.21
C THR A 64 -16.74 6.16 28.68
N ILE A 65 -17.79 6.73 28.13
CA ILE A 65 -17.77 8.12 27.68
C ILE A 65 -17.96 9.03 28.92
N THR A 66 -16.95 9.80 29.22
CA THR A 66 -17.01 10.80 30.28
C THR A 66 -17.79 12.04 29.83
N LYS A 67 -18.26 12.83 30.80
CA LYS A 67 -18.94 14.11 30.47
C LYS A 67 -18.06 15.02 29.62
N ASN A 68 -16.77 15.11 29.90
CA ASN A 68 -15.83 15.92 29.14
C ASN A 68 -15.67 15.41 27.70
N GLU A 69 -15.64 14.10 27.48
CA GLU A 69 -15.56 13.51 26.14
C GLU A 69 -16.83 13.80 25.34
N TYR A 70 -18.00 13.73 25.99
CA TYR A 70 -19.26 14.12 25.35
C TYR A 70 -19.28 15.60 24.93
N GLU A 71 -18.86 16.52 25.83
CA GLU A 71 -18.76 17.94 25.53
C GLU A 71 -17.75 18.22 24.41
N LEU A 72 -16.61 17.52 24.40
CA LEU A 72 -15.62 17.62 23.33
C LEU A 72 -16.18 17.12 21.99
N GLN A 73 -16.93 16.02 22.00
CA GLN A 73 -17.58 15.48 20.80
C GLN A 73 -18.55 16.49 20.20
N GLN A 74 -19.36 17.18 21.04
CA GLN A 74 -20.27 18.22 20.58
C GLN A 74 -19.52 19.41 19.93
N LYS A 75 -18.41 19.84 20.54
CA LYS A 75 -17.58 20.92 19.98
C LYS A 75 -16.98 20.51 18.62
N LEU A 76 -16.43 19.30 18.52
CA LEU A 76 -15.88 18.78 17.29
C LEU A 76 -16.94 18.63 16.19
N SER A 77 -18.17 18.21 16.54
CA SER A 77 -19.28 18.15 15.60
C SER A 77 -19.62 19.56 15.04
N ASN A 78 -19.70 20.55 15.92
CA ASN A 78 -19.95 21.93 15.50
C ASN A 78 -18.81 22.49 14.62
N ASP A 79 -17.55 22.13 14.90
CA ASP A 79 -16.42 22.53 14.05
C ASP A 79 -16.49 21.87 12.68
N LEU A 80 -16.90 20.60 12.59
CA LEU A 80 -17.12 19.91 11.32
C LEU A 80 -18.25 20.57 10.50
N ASP A 81 -19.34 20.99 11.15
CA ASP A 81 -20.43 21.72 10.49
C ASP A 81 -19.93 23.05 9.90
N ARG A 82 -19.04 23.76 10.60
CA ARG A 82 -18.40 24.98 10.10
C ARG A 82 -17.47 24.70 8.93
N ILE A 83 -16.61 23.66 9.03
CA ILE A 83 -15.72 23.24 7.95
C ILE A 83 -16.52 22.87 6.69
N ALA A 84 -17.68 22.22 6.84
CA ALA A 84 -18.55 21.87 5.72
C ALA A 84 -19.10 23.08 4.95
N LEU A 85 -19.13 24.26 5.56
CA LEU A 85 -19.55 25.53 4.93
C LEU A 85 -18.41 26.26 4.24
N LEU A 86 -17.14 25.82 4.41
CA LEU A 86 -16.00 26.46 3.76
C LEU A 86 -16.09 26.26 2.24
N ALA A 87 -16.20 27.36 1.52
CA ALA A 87 -16.23 27.37 0.06
C ALA A 87 -15.45 28.57 -0.47
N GLY A 88 -14.70 28.37 -1.53
CA GLY A 88 -13.90 29.40 -2.17
C GLY A 88 -12.50 28.92 -2.54
N GLU A 89 -11.70 29.83 -3.06
CA GLU A 89 -10.31 29.61 -3.39
C GLU A 89 -9.45 29.63 -2.12
N VAL A 90 -8.60 28.60 -1.95
CA VAL A 90 -7.62 28.56 -0.87
C VAL A 90 -6.31 29.19 -1.34
N THR A 91 -5.82 30.14 -0.59
CA THR A 91 -4.58 30.87 -0.87
C THR A 91 -3.44 30.45 0.06
N PHE A 92 -2.21 30.81 -0.30
CA PHE A 92 -1.04 30.62 0.55
C PHE A 92 -0.53 31.98 1.04
N THR A 93 0.01 32.00 2.26
CA THR A 93 0.92 33.10 2.60
C THR A 93 2.23 32.97 1.80
N ASP A 94 2.93 34.07 1.58
CA ASP A 94 4.18 34.06 0.78
C ASP A 94 5.24 33.16 1.40
N GLU A 95 5.34 33.12 2.72
CA GLU A 95 6.24 32.25 3.44
C GLU A 95 5.89 30.75 3.26
N ALA A 96 4.61 30.41 3.41
CA ALA A 96 4.16 29.02 3.23
C ALA A 96 4.36 28.56 1.79
N LYS A 97 4.10 29.45 0.82
CA LYS A 97 4.34 29.19 -0.61
C LYS A 97 5.82 28.93 -0.89
N SER A 98 6.69 29.75 -0.34
CA SER A 98 8.14 29.62 -0.50
C SER A 98 8.66 28.31 0.10
N LEU A 99 8.19 27.94 1.30
CA LEU A 99 8.53 26.66 1.93
C LEU A 99 8.07 25.46 1.09
N TYR A 100 6.84 25.51 0.57
CA TYR A 100 6.32 24.44 -0.28
C TYR A 100 7.13 24.30 -1.58
N VAL A 101 7.47 25.42 -2.24
CA VAL A 101 8.25 25.40 -3.49
C VAL A 101 9.64 24.85 -3.26
N ASN A 102 10.34 25.30 -2.20
CA ASN A 102 11.67 24.79 -1.86
C ASN A 102 11.63 23.28 -1.56
N TRP A 103 10.67 22.84 -0.77
CA TRP A 103 10.46 21.43 -0.48
C TRP A 103 10.17 20.62 -1.75
N TYR A 104 9.35 21.14 -2.66
CA TYR A 104 9.02 20.47 -3.93
C TYR A 104 10.28 20.25 -4.78
N ILE A 105 11.10 21.30 -4.95
CA ILE A 105 12.35 21.22 -5.72
C ILE A 105 13.33 20.23 -5.08
N GLU A 106 13.46 20.25 -3.75
CA GLU A 106 14.28 19.29 -3.03
C GLU A 106 13.81 17.85 -3.27
N GLN A 107 12.51 17.59 -3.16
CA GLN A 107 11.94 16.25 -3.37
C GLN A 107 12.16 15.76 -4.80
N ASP A 108 11.90 16.59 -5.78
CA ASP A 108 12.09 16.28 -7.19
C ASP A 108 13.57 15.93 -7.49
N THR A 109 14.49 16.72 -6.94
CA THR A 109 15.94 16.49 -7.04
C THR A 109 16.36 15.15 -6.38
N ARG A 110 15.82 14.82 -5.20
CA ARG A 110 16.10 13.56 -4.50
C ARG A 110 15.59 12.37 -5.33
N MET A 111 14.38 12.45 -5.86
CA MET A 111 13.79 11.39 -6.67
C MET A 111 14.57 11.16 -7.97
N ALA A 112 15.06 12.24 -8.63
CA ALA A 112 15.92 12.12 -9.80
C ALA A 112 17.25 11.39 -9.48
N ASN A 113 17.75 11.51 -8.24
CA ASN A 113 18.91 10.78 -7.73
C ASN A 113 18.57 9.39 -7.14
N LYS A 114 17.35 8.88 -7.37
CA LYS A 114 16.85 7.60 -6.84
C LYS A 114 16.76 7.53 -5.31
N ASP A 115 16.78 8.66 -4.62
CA ASP A 115 16.51 8.76 -3.19
C ASP A 115 15.01 8.93 -2.96
N MET A 116 14.31 7.79 -2.92
CA MET A 116 12.84 7.75 -2.83
C MET A 116 12.37 7.88 -1.38
N PRO A 117 11.31 8.65 -1.11
CA PRO A 117 10.72 8.80 0.23
C PRO A 117 10.27 7.47 0.84
N VAL A 118 9.81 6.55 -0.01
CA VAL A 118 9.50 5.16 0.34
C VAL A 118 10.30 4.27 -0.59
N SER A 119 11.23 3.49 -0.05
CA SER A 119 12.20 2.70 -0.82
C SER A 119 11.59 1.49 -1.55
N ASP A 120 10.38 1.07 -1.20
CA ASP A 120 9.70 -0.05 -1.85
C ASP A 120 9.16 0.38 -3.23
N ALA A 121 9.63 -0.28 -4.28
CA ALA A 121 9.28 0.03 -5.67
C ALA A 121 7.76 0.02 -5.96
N ARG A 122 6.99 -0.73 -5.17
CA ARG A 122 5.52 -0.75 -5.27
C ARG A 122 4.87 0.60 -4.96
N PHE A 123 5.60 1.50 -4.30
CA PHE A 123 5.15 2.87 -4.00
C PHE A 123 5.71 3.93 -4.96
N ALA A 124 6.29 3.56 -6.10
CA ALA A 124 6.81 4.52 -7.07
C ALA A 124 5.74 5.54 -7.48
N GLY A 125 4.54 5.09 -7.85
CA GLY A 125 3.43 5.98 -8.21
C GLY A 125 2.93 6.85 -7.04
N TYR A 126 3.06 6.39 -5.78
CA TYR A 126 2.80 7.21 -4.61
C TYR A 126 3.85 8.33 -4.47
N CYS A 127 5.12 8.02 -4.65
CA CYS A 127 6.22 8.98 -4.57
C CYS A 127 6.04 10.12 -5.58
N GLU A 128 5.62 9.82 -6.81
CA GLU A 128 5.31 10.81 -7.83
C GLU A 128 4.13 11.73 -7.44
N ARG A 129 3.17 11.22 -6.65
CA ARG A 129 2.01 11.97 -6.16
C ARG A 129 2.21 12.61 -4.79
N ARG A 130 3.36 12.46 -4.19
CA ARG A 130 3.67 12.94 -2.84
C ARG A 130 3.36 14.42 -2.65
N ALA A 131 3.68 15.26 -3.64
CA ALA A 131 3.37 16.68 -3.61
C ALA A 131 1.84 16.95 -3.59
N THR A 132 1.06 16.14 -4.29
CA THR A 132 -0.41 16.21 -4.25
C THR A 132 -0.95 15.81 -2.87
N HIS A 133 -0.39 14.76 -2.26
CA HIS A 133 -0.75 14.36 -0.90
C HIS A 133 -0.44 15.45 0.12
N LEU A 134 0.75 16.06 0.04
CA LEU A 134 1.10 17.16 0.93
C LEU A 134 0.13 18.34 0.79
N ARG A 135 -0.22 18.74 -0.43
CA ARG A 135 -1.21 19.81 -0.66
C ARG A 135 -2.55 19.50 -0.01
N LYS A 136 -3.06 18.28 -0.17
CA LYS A 136 -4.31 17.85 0.46
C LYS A 136 -4.23 17.90 1.99
N LEU A 137 -3.10 17.44 2.56
CA LEU A 137 -2.89 17.51 4.00
C LEU A 137 -2.79 18.95 4.51
N MET A 138 -2.15 19.87 3.76
CA MET A 138 -2.12 21.28 4.10
C MET A 138 -3.54 21.89 4.14
N LEU A 139 -4.41 21.55 3.18
CA LEU A 139 -5.81 21.97 3.20
C LEU A 139 -6.53 21.48 4.47
N ILE A 140 -6.35 20.20 4.82
CA ILE A 140 -6.93 19.61 6.03
C ILE A 140 -6.38 20.29 7.29
N CYS A 141 -5.07 20.55 7.36
CA CYS A 141 -4.45 21.24 8.49
C CYS A 141 -4.96 22.67 8.62
N SER A 142 -5.08 23.41 7.52
CA SER A 142 -5.64 24.78 7.50
C SER A 142 -7.08 24.79 7.97
N ALA A 143 -7.96 23.95 7.43
CA ALA A 143 -9.34 23.85 7.84
C ALA A 143 -9.50 23.44 9.32
N SER A 144 -8.61 22.57 9.83
CA SER A 144 -8.60 22.17 11.25
C SER A 144 -8.11 23.26 12.20
N ARG A 145 -7.41 24.27 11.70
CA ARG A 145 -6.90 25.42 12.45
C ARG A 145 -7.89 26.56 12.51
N GLY A 146 -8.62 26.82 11.42
CA GLY A 146 -9.57 27.93 11.33
C GLY A 146 -10.26 28.00 9.97
N ASP A 147 -11.13 28.99 9.84
CA ASP A 147 -12.08 29.11 8.73
C ASP A 147 -11.59 30.07 7.62
N ASP A 148 -10.34 30.50 7.62
CA ASP A 148 -9.82 31.62 6.81
C ASP A 148 -9.30 31.24 5.41
N LEU A 149 -9.51 30.03 4.92
CA LEU A 149 -9.09 29.54 3.59
C LEU A 149 -7.64 29.91 3.21
N THR A 150 -6.76 30.09 4.21
CA THR A 150 -5.38 30.52 4.00
C THR A 150 -4.41 29.51 4.59
N ILE A 151 -3.58 28.91 3.73
CA ILE A 151 -2.51 27.99 4.17
C ILE A 151 -1.33 28.81 4.69
N ARG A 152 -0.92 28.53 5.92
CA ARG A 152 0.17 29.15 6.61
C ARG A 152 1.36 28.20 6.79
N THR A 153 2.50 28.75 7.22
CA THR A 153 3.73 27.96 7.51
C THR A 153 3.48 26.78 8.45
N GLU A 154 2.69 27.00 9.50
CA GLU A 154 2.33 25.96 10.46
C GLU A 154 1.56 24.79 9.85
N ASP A 155 0.68 25.07 8.89
CA ASP A 155 -0.10 24.05 8.16
C ASP A 155 0.81 23.20 7.28
N PHE A 156 1.79 23.84 6.61
CA PHE A 156 2.81 23.13 5.83
C PHE A 156 3.66 22.21 6.71
N VAL A 157 4.17 22.72 7.84
CA VAL A 157 5.03 21.95 8.74
C VAL A 157 4.26 20.76 9.28
N LYS A 158 3.05 20.97 9.81
CA LYS A 158 2.20 19.90 10.34
C LYS A 158 1.86 18.85 9.28
N ALA A 159 1.48 19.28 8.08
CA ALA A 159 1.15 18.39 6.96
C ALA A 159 2.34 17.54 6.53
N ARG A 160 3.53 18.16 6.42
CA ARG A 160 4.78 17.46 6.11
C ARG A 160 5.13 16.42 7.17
N ASP A 161 5.04 16.77 8.43
CA ASP A 161 5.39 15.88 9.53
C ASP A 161 4.42 14.68 9.62
N LEU A 162 3.12 14.91 9.37
CA LEU A 162 2.12 13.83 9.25
C LEU A 162 2.44 12.90 8.08
N LEU A 163 2.78 13.45 6.92
CA LEU A 163 3.13 12.67 5.73
C LEU A 163 4.37 11.80 5.98
N VAL A 164 5.45 12.40 6.50
CA VAL A 164 6.70 11.69 6.82
C VAL A 164 6.45 10.60 7.87
N SER A 165 5.63 10.88 8.89
CA SER A 165 5.29 9.88 9.92
C SER A 165 4.53 8.69 9.32
N ALA A 166 3.60 8.91 8.40
CA ALA A 166 2.88 7.84 7.72
C ALA A 166 3.82 6.99 6.85
N GLU A 167 4.77 7.62 6.16
CA GLU A 167 5.73 6.99 5.26
C GLU A 167 6.71 6.04 5.96
N GLN A 168 7.03 6.27 7.25
CA GLN A 168 7.98 5.45 8.00
C GLN A 168 7.65 3.96 7.98
N ASN A 169 6.38 3.61 8.13
CA ASN A 169 5.92 2.22 8.19
C ASN A 169 5.17 1.79 6.91
N MET A 170 5.03 2.65 5.91
CA MET A 170 4.23 2.39 4.72
C MET A 170 4.70 1.16 3.94
N HIS A 171 6.01 0.90 3.89
CA HIS A 171 6.58 -0.29 3.26
C HIS A 171 6.06 -1.62 3.85
N LYS A 172 5.60 -1.61 5.10
CA LYS A 172 5.05 -2.80 5.78
C LYS A 172 3.66 -3.18 5.28
N THR A 173 2.93 -2.25 4.65
CA THR A 173 1.59 -2.51 4.10
C THR A 173 1.56 -3.74 3.20
N PHE A 174 2.61 -3.91 2.40
CA PHE A 174 2.75 -5.01 1.45
C PHE A 174 3.92 -5.93 1.79
N GLY A 175 4.45 -5.87 3.01
CA GLY A 175 5.65 -6.60 3.43
C GLY A 175 5.54 -8.13 3.33
N GLY A 176 4.33 -8.67 3.40
CA GLY A 176 4.03 -10.09 3.19
C GLY A 176 3.75 -10.48 1.74
N LEU A 177 3.42 -9.51 0.86
CA LEU A 177 3.13 -9.79 -0.55
C LEU A 177 4.39 -10.25 -1.28
N GLY A 178 4.34 -11.47 -1.77
CA GLY A 178 5.44 -12.14 -2.44
C GLY A 178 6.30 -13.01 -1.52
N ARG A 179 6.54 -12.62 -0.26
CA ARG A 179 7.27 -13.48 0.69
C ARG A 179 6.39 -14.59 1.26
N ALA A 180 5.17 -14.28 1.72
CA ALA A 180 4.26 -15.30 2.25
C ALA A 180 3.83 -16.29 1.16
N ARG A 181 3.39 -15.79 -0.01
CA ARG A 181 2.96 -16.64 -1.12
C ARG A 181 4.10 -17.48 -1.68
N ASN A 182 5.29 -16.90 -1.86
CA ASN A 182 6.46 -17.67 -2.28
C ASN A 182 6.91 -18.65 -1.20
N SER A 183 6.85 -18.28 0.09
CA SER A 183 7.22 -19.17 1.19
C SER A 183 6.23 -20.32 1.34
N GLU A 184 4.93 -20.07 1.23
CA GLU A 184 3.91 -21.13 1.23
C GLU A 184 4.10 -22.08 0.05
N MET A 185 4.37 -21.53 -1.14
CA MET A 185 4.57 -22.31 -2.35
C MET A 185 5.89 -23.09 -2.30
N ILE A 186 6.98 -22.49 -1.81
CA ILE A 186 8.25 -23.18 -1.56
C ILE A 186 8.02 -24.35 -0.60
N ASN A 187 7.33 -24.11 0.51
CA ASN A 187 7.02 -25.17 1.49
C ASN A 187 6.11 -26.25 0.90
N ALA A 188 5.09 -25.91 0.13
CA ALA A 188 4.20 -26.88 -0.50
C ALA A 188 4.93 -27.76 -1.52
N VAL A 189 5.79 -27.17 -2.36
CA VAL A 189 6.63 -27.90 -3.31
C VAL A 189 7.65 -28.77 -2.57
N GLN A 190 8.31 -28.24 -1.54
CA GLN A 190 9.25 -28.95 -0.69
C GLN A 190 8.60 -30.18 -0.05
N GLU A 191 7.47 -30.03 0.64
CA GLU A 191 6.78 -31.15 1.29
C GLU A 191 6.26 -32.18 0.26
N SER A 192 5.88 -31.74 -0.92
CA SER A 192 5.50 -32.65 -2.00
C SER A 192 6.67 -33.52 -2.46
N ILE A 193 7.86 -32.92 -2.68
CA ILE A 193 9.07 -33.66 -3.08
C ILE A 193 9.55 -34.57 -1.94
N LYS A 194 9.53 -34.07 -0.70
CA LYS A 194 9.89 -34.84 0.49
C LYS A 194 9.01 -36.09 0.65
N THR A 195 7.71 -35.95 0.48
CA THR A 195 6.75 -37.06 0.60
C THR A 195 6.98 -38.14 -0.48
N MET A 196 7.38 -37.73 -1.69
CA MET A 196 7.61 -38.64 -2.81
C MET A 196 9.05 -39.26 -2.79
N GLY A 197 9.97 -38.62 -2.06
CA GLY A 197 11.41 -38.99 -2.03
C GLY A 197 12.12 -38.71 -3.35
N THR A 198 11.58 -39.23 -4.45
CA THR A 198 12.04 -38.98 -5.84
C THR A 198 10.87 -38.70 -6.73
N THR A 199 10.94 -37.62 -7.53
CA THR A 199 9.89 -37.21 -8.47
C THR A 199 10.49 -36.48 -9.68
N THR A 200 9.69 -36.27 -10.72
CA THR A 200 10.15 -35.51 -11.92
C THR A 200 9.63 -34.07 -11.87
N ARG A 201 10.34 -33.16 -12.59
CA ARG A 201 9.89 -31.77 -12.77
C ARG A 201 8.47 -31.71 -13.32
N GLU A 202 8.19 -32.50 -14.34
CA GLU A 202 6.89 -32.54 -15.00
C GLU A 202 5.78 -33.00 -14.05
N ALA A 203 6.04 -34.01 -13.22
CA ALA A 203 5.07 -34.51 -12.26
C ALA A 203 4.79 -33.47 -11.17
N THR A 204 5.82 -32.80 -10.71
CA THR A 204 5.70 -31.73 -9.70
C THR A 204 4.99 -30.52 -10.29
N MET A 205 5.36 -30.07 -11.50
CA MET A 205 4.68 -29.00 -12.22
C MET A 205 3.19 -29.28 -12.43
N ARG A 206 2.82 -30.51 -12.84
CA ARG A 206 1.41 -30.90 -12.99
C ARG A 206 0.59 -30.75 -11.73
N LYS A 207 1.20 -30.96 -10.58
CA LYS A 207 0.52 -30.80 -9.28
C LYS A 207 0.24 -29.35 -8.93
N PHE A 208 1.13 -28.45 -9.33
CA PHE A 208 1.06 -27.03 -8.94
C PHE A 208 0.74 -26.08 -10.10
N HIS A 209 0.36 -26.58 -11.28
CA HIS A 209 0.17 -25.79 -12.51
C HIS A 209 -0.94 -24.73 -12.43
N LEU A 210 -1.87 -24.83 -11.49
CA LEU A 210 -2.92 -23.83 -11.25
C LEU A 210 -2.45 -22.71 -10.30
N ASP A 211 -1.40 -22.97 -9.55
CA ASP A 211 -0.96 -22.08 -8.48
C ASP A 211 0.28 -21.27 -8.87
N ILE A 212 1.13 -21.80 -9.76
CA ILE A 212 2.39 -21.18 -10.18
C ILE A 212 2.67 -21.39 -11.67
N ASP A 213 3.26 -20.37 -12.30
CA ASP A 213 3.80 -20.46 -13.65
C ASP A 213 5.20 -21.12 -13.69
N LEU A 214 5.69 -21.37 -14.89
CA LEU A 214 7.00 -22.01 -15.09
C LEU A 214 8.16 -21.19 -14.50
N ASP A 215 8.14 -19.88 -14.65
CA ASP A 215 9.24 -19.01 -14.20
C ASP A 215 9.30 -18.97 -12.66
N ALA A 216 8.13 -18.88 -12.01
CA ALA A 216 8.04 -18.96 -10.55
C ALA A 216 8.48 -20.32 -10.05
N PHE A 217 8.10 -21.41 -10.75
CA PHE A 217 8.49 -22.77 -10.38
C PHE A 217 10.01 -22.98 -10.48
N LEU A 218 10.67 -22.49 -11.52
CA LEU A 218 12.12 -22.58 -11.70
C LEU A 218 12.88 -21.81 -10.59
N LYS A 219 12.35 -20.67 -10.15
CA LYS A 219 12.91 -19.93 -8.99
C LYS A 219 12.76 -20.71 -7.68
N ILE A 220 11.66 -21.44 -7.50
CA ILE A 220 11.47 -22.32 -6.34
C ILE A 220 12.46 -23.48 -6.41
N GLU A 221 12.62 -24.12 -7.56
CA GLU A 221 13.62 -25.18 -7.79
C GLU A 221 15.02 -24.71 -7.41
N GLU A 222 15.46 -23.55 -7.92
CA GLU A 222 16.76 -22.96 -7.59
C GLU A 222 16.90 -22.69 -6.09
N THR A 223 15.84 -22.23 -5.44
CA THR A 223 15.83 -21.98 -3.99
C THR A 223 16.02 -23.27 -3.21
N LEU A 224 15.27 -24.31 -3.55
CA LEU A 224 15.33 -25.61 -2.87
C LEU A 224 16.68 -26.32 -3.08
N GLU A 225 17.25 -26.23 -4.29
CA GLU A 225 18.51 -26.87 -4.63
C GLU A 225 19.73 -26.10 -4.09
N ARG A 226 19.82 -24.79 -4.42
CA ARG A 226 21.04 -24.00 -4.19
C ARG A 226 21.09 -23.35 -2.82
N HIS A 227 19.94 -22.81 -2.35
CA HIS A 227 19.89 -22.05 -1.11
C HIS A 227 19.54 -22.93 0.08
N MET A 228 18.50 -23.74 -0.01
CA MET A 228 18.08 -24.65 1.08
C MET A 228 18.82 -25.97 1.06
N LYS A 229 19.31 -26.41 -0.11
CA LYS A 229 20.05 -27.68 -0.30
C LYS A 229 19.28 -28.91 0.17
N VAL A 230 17.95 -28.88 0.05
CA VAL A 230 17.05 -29.96 0.48
C VAL A 230 16.69 -30.95 -0.64
N ILE A 231 16.94 -30.54 -1.90
CA ILE A 231 16.77 -31.40 -3.08
C ILE A 231 18.04 -31.42 -3.91
N LYS A 232 18.21 -32.51 -4.66
CA LYS A 232 19.22 -32.65 -5.69
C LYS A 232 18.53 -32.76 -7.05
N VAL A 233 18.94 -31.92 -8.00
CA VAL A 233 18.40 -31.93 -9.35
C VAL A 233 19.32 -32.75 -10.25
N ARG A 234 18.76 -33.77 -10.93
CA ARG A 234 19.49 -34.62 -11.87
C ARG A 234 18.84 -34.56 -13.26
N HIS A 235 19.64 -34.32 -14.28
CA HIS A 235 19.21 -34.45 -15.66
C HIS A 235 19.48 -35.90 -16.12
N VAL A 236 18.43 -36.55 -16.61
CA VAL A 236 18.50 -37.90 -17.18
C VAL A 236 18.45 -37.81 -18.69
N PRO A 237 19.62 -37.80 -19.40
CA PRO A 237 19.70 -37.55 -20.85
C PRO A 237 18.96 -38.59 -21.68
N SER A 238 18.89 -39.83 -21.22
CA SER A 238 18.25 -40.95 -21.93
C SER A 238 16.74 -40.79 -22.11
N VAL A 239 16.10 -39.99 -21.26
CA VAL A 239 14.63 -39.75 -21.26
C VAL A 239 14.31 -38.27 -21.40
N GLY A 240 15.30 -37.35 -21.37
CA GLY A 240 15.14 -35.91 -21.45
C GLY A 240 14.42 -35.31 -20.23
N GLN A 241 14.43 -36.02 -19.09
CA GLN A 241 13.71 -35.63 -17.90
C GLN A 241 14.62 -35.04 -16.82
N VAL A 242 14.04 -34.13 -16.02
CA VAL A 242 14.67 -33.61 -14.81
C VAL A 242 14.04 -34.31 -13.60
N VAL A 243 14.88 -34.88 -12.77
CA VAL A 243 14.48 -35.66 -11.57
C VAL A 243 14.93 -34.93 -10.31
N TYR A 244 14.06 -34.84 -9.35
CA TYR A 244 14.34 -34.36 -8.00
C TYR A 244 14.51 -35.54 -7.04
N GLU A 245 15.53 -35.48 -6.23
CA GLU A 245 15.79 -36.39 -5.16
C GLU A 245 15.85 -35.64 -3.83
N TRP A 246 15.06 -36.03 -2.87
CA TRP A 246 15.08 -35.46 -1.53
C TRP A 246 16.37 -35.85 -0.80
N VAL A 247 17.07 -34.86 -0.20
CA VAL A 247 18.36 -35.04 0.48
C VAL A 247 18.42 -34.40 1.87
N GLY A 248 17.34 -33.69 2.27
CA GLY A 248 17.25 -32.98 3.56
C GLY A 248 16.59 -33.78 4.69
#